data_5c64dfb1a1754be2b2f867c139fdbb46
#
_entry.id   5c64dfb1a1754be2b2f867c139fdbb46
#
_cell.length_a   1.000
_cell.length_b   1.000
_cell.length_c   1.000
_cell.angle_alpha   90.00
_cell.angle_beta   90.00
_cell.angle_gamma   90.00
#
_symmetry.space_group_name_H-M   'P 1'
#
loop_
_entity.id
_entity.type
_entity.pdbx_description
1 polymer ?
#
loop_
_entity_poly.entity_id
_entity_poly.type
_entity_poly.pdbx_seq_one_letter_code
_entity_poly.pdbx_strand_id
1 'polypeptide(L)'
;MELVDVINYFFVATMIGVAIAWILLLKSMVNSFKHTPYLDKFDKKEHKKPKVSVILPARNEEGFIAKCLDSLLDQDYDNYEIIAIDDSSDDSTGKMIAQYAAKDSRVVHVSARPKPDGWIGKNWACMEGYRSATGELLLFTDADTKHSRCVISLAVSHLLSESLDALTVIPKMICLDTWTKITLPVLSTFLHTRFSALRVNDPKKKTGYFFGSFFIIRKETYDNVGTHEGVRTEIIEDGALGKKVKESGYKLKMVRGDHLIDAVWARDWSTLWNGLKRLMIPLYLQSGKIAVGIFVAVLFLLFMPYVFLTYSSLFFDASESFFALFAASIASSGLVYTAGIIDARALKIKIAYSLCGPIGSFVVVAGFLSGMLYAKSDSAVSWRGRGYSMKDHMQNSISV
;
A
#
# COMPACT_ATOMS: atom_id res chain seq x y z
N MET A 1 -0.63 -47.93 11.29
CA MET A 1 -0.82 -46.58 10.74
C MET A 1 -0.01 -46.49 9.46
N GLU A 2 -0.66 -46.34 8.34
CA GLU A 2 0.01 -46.25 7.05
C GLU A 2 0.80 -44.93 6.94
N LEU A 3 1.82 -44.89 6.07
CA LEU A 3 2.63 -43.64 5.85
C LEU A 3 1.75 -42.45 5.48
N VAL A 4 0.68 -42.70 4.73
CA VAL A 4 -0.30 -41.69 4.34
C VAL A 4 -0.99 -41.06 5.55
N ASP A 5 -1.37 -41.87 6.53
CA ASP A 5 -2.00 -41.37 7.75
C ASP A 5 -1.07 -40.47 8.55
N VAL A 6 0.23 -40.84 8.64
CA VAL A 6 1.24 -39.99 9.31
C VAL A 6 1.36 -38.62 8.64
N ILE A 7 1.42 -38.59 7.30
CA ILE A 7 1.50 -37.39 6.51
C ILE A 7 0.22 -36.56 6.69
N ASN A 8 -0.95 -37.19 6.65
CA ASN A 8 -2.22 -36.48 6.84
C ASN A 8 -2.31 -35.84 8.23
N TYR A 9 -1.92 -36.55 9.30
CA TYR A 9 -1.90 -35.96 10.65
C TYR A 9 -0.92 -34.81 10.80
N PHE A 10 0.23 -34.85 10.09
CA PHE A 10 1.13 -33.70 10.01
C PHE A 10 0.43 -32.49 9.35
N PHE A 11 -0.32 -32.70 8.26
CA PHE A 11 -1.10 -31.63 7.61
C PHE A 11 -2.29 -31.19 8.47
N VAL A 12 -2.93 -32.05 9.23
CA VAL A 12 -3.95 -31.67 10.22
C VAL A 12 -3.38 -30.71 11.23
N ALA A 13 -2.23 -31.02 11.84
CA ALA A 13 -1.57 -30.11 12.77
C ALA A 13 -1.20 -28.77 12.13
N THR A 14 -0.73 -28.77 10.87
CA THR A 14 -0.43 -27.58 10.11
C THR A 14 -1.68 -26.74 9.87
N MET A 15 -2.81 -27.33 9.45
CA MET A 15 -4.06 -26.62 9.21
C MET A 15 -4.68 -26.07 10.50
N ILE A 16 -4.53 -26.75 11.62
CA ILE A 16 -4.90 -26.21 12.94
C ILE A 16 -4.06 -24.97 13.26
N GLY A 17 -2.74 -25.02 13.03
CA GLY A 17 -1.86 -23.87 13.18
C GLY A 17 -2.26 -22.68 12.29
N VAL A 18 -2.62 -22.95 11.03
CA VAL A 18 -3.16 -21.96 10.09
C VAL A 18 -4.47 -21.37 10.61
N ALA A 19 -5.40 -22.17 11.11
CA ALA A 19 -6.65 -21.68 11.68
C ALA A 19 -6.43 -20.76 12.90
N ILE A 20 -5.53 -21.16 13.80
CA ILE A 20 -5.14 -20.31 14.95
C ILE A 20 -4.55 -18.99 14.48
N ALA A 21 -3.61 -19.03 13.52
CA ALA A 21 -3.02 -17.83 12.94
C ALA A 21 -4.10 -16.90 12.34
N TRP A 22 -5.07 -17.44 11.61
CA TRP A 22 -6.18 -16.68 11.05
C TRP A 22 -7.09 -16.07 12.12
N ILE A 23 -7.37 -16.77 13.21
CA ILE A 23 -8.15 -16.19 14.32
C ILE A 23 -7.43 -14.97 14.90
N LEU A 24 -6.10 -15.05 15.08
CA LEU A 24 -5.30 -13.95 15.59
C LEU A 24 -5.24 -12.78 14.59
N LEU A 25 -5.06 -13.07 13.28
CA LEU A 25 -5.07 -12.08 12.21
C LEU A 25 -6.43 -11.37 12.12
N LEU A 26 -7.53 -12.12 12.12
CA LEU A 26 -8.90 -11.57 12.10
C LEU A 26 -9.17 -10.69 13.31
N LYS A 27 -8.78 -11.13 14.51
CA LYS A 27 -8.88 -10.32 15.72
C LYS A 27 -8.11 -9.01 15.60
N SER A 28 -6.86 -9.06 15.09
CA SER A 28 -6.02 -7.87 14.86
C SER A 28 -6.63 -6.93 13.83
N MET A 29 -7.14 -7.46 12.73
CA MET A 29 -7.77 -6.71 11.64
C MET A 29 -9.05 -6.00 12.11
N VAL A 30 -9.98 -6.73 12.75
CA VAL A 30 -11.23 -6.16 13.29
C VAL A 30 -10.92 -5.08 14.33
N ASN A 31 -9.96 -5.34 15.22
CA ASN A 31 -9.52 -4.36 16.20
C ASN A 31 -8.95 -3.09 15.55
N SER A 32 -8.14 -3.27 14.49
CA SER A 32 -7.61 -2.14 13.71
C SER A 32 -8.74 -1.33 13.06
N PHE A 33 -9.69 -1.97 12.38
CA PHE A 33 -10.83 -1.27 11.78
C PHE A 33 -11.67 -0.51 12.80
N LYS A 34 -11.88 -1.07 13.98
CA LYS A 34 -12.70 -0.47 15.03
C LYS A 34 -12.05 0.76 15.67
N HIS A 35 -10.73 0.75 15.86
CA HIS A 35 -10.03 1.75 16.65
C HIS A 35 -9.14 2.69 15.82
N THR A 36 -9.05 2.52 14.50
CA THR A 36 -8.35 3.50 13.65
C THR A 36 -9.18 4.78 13.58
N PRO A 37 -8.63 5.93 14.02
CA PRO A 37 -9.35 7.21 13.99
C PRO A 37 -9.64 7.64 12.55
N TYR A 38 -10.67 8.45 12.38
CA TYR A 38 -10.98 9.07 11.09
C TYR A 38 -10.31 10.45 10.98
N LEU A 39 -10.02 10.88 9.74
CA LEU A 39 -9.40 12.17 9.47
C LEU A 39 -10.24 13.36 9.99
N ASP A 40 -11.56 13.24 9.95
CA ASP A 40 -12.54 14.25 10.37
C ASP A 40 -12.98 14.11 11.84
N LYS A 41 -12.47 13.12 12.57
CA LYS A 41 -12.82 12.83 13.97
C LYS A 41 -11.65 13.12 14.91
N PHE A 42 -11.53 14.37 15.34
CA PHE A 42 -10.51 14.83 16.31
C PHE A 42 -11.00 16.11 17.01
N ASP A 43 -10.36 16.50 18.10
CA ASP A 43 -10.64 17.74 18.80
C ASP A 43 -10.05 18.92 18.03
N LYS A 44 -10.91 19.62 17.29
CA LYS A 44 -10.49 20.77 16.46
C LYS A 44 -10.11 21.95 17.35
N LYS A 45 -8.95 22.53 17.05
CA LYS A 45 -8.49 23.79 17.63
C LYS A 45 -8.29 24.80 16.49
N GLU A 46 -8.46 26.08 16.80
CA GLU A 46 -8.13 27.13 15.84
C GLU A 46 -6.61 27.27 15.71
N HIS A 47 -6.15 27.32 14.49
CA HIS A 47 -4.74 27.46 14.15
C HIS A 47 -4.55 28.45 12.99
N LYS A 48 -3.35 29.03 12.90
CA LYS A 48 -2.92 29.68 11.67
C LYS A 48 -3.01 28.68 10.52
N LYS A 49 -3.28 29.19 9.31
CA LYS A 49 -3.30 28.38 8.08
C LYS A 49 -1.90 28.40 7.43
N PRO A 50 -0.97 27.49 7.78
CA PRO A 50 0.35 27.43 7.16
C PRO A 50 0.24 27.14 5.67
N LYS A 51 1.21 27.59 4.87
CA LYS A 51 1.22 27.27 3.45
C LYS A 51 1.49 25.78 3.23
N VAL A 52 0.67 25.15 2.37
CA VAL A 52 0.79 23.76 1.96
C VAL A 52 1.31 23.70 0.53
N SER A 53 2.40 22.97 0.28
CA SER A 53 2.81 22.59 -1.06
C SER A 53 2.36 21.15 -1.35
N VAL A 54 1.42 21.01 -2.27
CA VAL A 54 0.98 19.69 -2.76
C VAL A 54 1.95 19.22 -3.83
N ILE A 55 2.67 18.15 -3.59
CA ILE A 55 3.63 17.54 -4.51
C ILE A 55 2.95 16.38 -5.23
N LEU A 56 2.77 16.52 -6.54
CA LEU A 56 2.01 15.64 -7.41
C LEU A 56 2.90 15.09 -8.53
N PRO A 57 3.66 14.00 -8.29
CA PRO A 57 4.44 13.36 -9.34
C PRO A 57 3.53 12.64 -10.33
N ALA A 58 3.74 12.85 -11.62
CA ALA A 58 2.97 12.23 -12.68
C ALA A 58 3.89 11.69 -13.79
N ARG A 59 3.59 10.47 -14.27
CA ARG A 59 4.18 9.89 -15.47
C ARG A 59 3.16 8.97 -16.14
N ASN A 60 2.80 9.26 -17.38
CA ASN A 60 1.83 8.50 -18.17
C ASN A 60 0.48 8.36 -17.41
N GLU A 61 -0.07 9.52 -17.03
CA GLU A 61 -1.27 9.67 -16.21
C GLU A 61 -2.42 10.40 -16.94
N GLU A 62 -2.41 10.47 -18.27
CA GLU A 62 -3.41 11.22 -19.06
C GLU A 62 -4.86 10.86 -18.73
N GLY A 63 -5.12 9.59 -18.34
CA GLY A 63 -6.46 9.14 -17.96
C GLY A 63 -6.93 9.57 -16.57
N PHE A 64 -6.04 10.10 -15.73
CA PHE A 64 -6.32 10.35 -14.31
C PHE A 64 -5.99 11.78 -13.87
N ILE A 65 -4.93 12.37 -14.41
CA ILE A 65 -4.35 13.64 -13.93
C ILE A 65 -5.36 14.79 -13.89
N ALA A 66 -6.27 14.88 -14.87
CA ALA A 66 -7.29 15.93 -14.90
C ALA A 66 -8.21 15.85 -13.66
N LYS A 67 -8.74 14.64 -13.37
CA LYS A 67 -9.62 14.43 -12.21
C LYS A 67 -8.92 14.70 -10.88
N CYS A 68 -7.64 14.38 -10.80
CA CYS A 68 -6.83 14.65 -9.63
C CYS A 68 -6.67 16.17 -9.45
N LEU A 69 -6.22 16.90 -10.48
CA LEU A 69 -6.04 18.35 -10.44
C LEU A 69 -7.36 19.08 -10.17
N ASP A 70 -8.47 18.70 -10.80
CA ASP A 70 -9.79 19.29 -10.53
C ASP A 70 -10.15 19.14 -9.04
N SER A 71 -9.93 17.97 -8.46
CA SER A 71 -10.23 17.72 -7.05
C SER A 71 -9.30 18.47 -6.08
N LEU A 72 -8.05 18.73 -6.48
CA LEU A 72 -7.11 19.51 -5.71
C LEU A 72 -7.38 21.02 -5.83
N LEU A 73 -7.90 21.50 -6.96
CA LEU A 73 -8.29 22.88 -7.15
C LEU A 73 -9.61 23.26 -6.46
N ASP A 74 -10.47 22.27 -6.17
CA ASP A 74 -11.74 22.45 -5.44
C ASP A 74 -11.59 22.41 -3.91
N GLN A 75 -10.39 22.56 -3.35
CA GLN A 75 -10.18 22.52 -1.90
C GLN A 75 -10.69 23.79 -1.20
N ASP A 76 -11.21 23.61 0.04
CA ASP A 76 -11.67 24.72 0.92
C ASP A 76 -10.55 25.36 1.76
N TYR A 77 -9.31 25.07 1.41
CA TYR A 77 -8.10 25.63 2.02
C TYR A 77 -7.46 26.64 1.09
N ASP A 78 -7.27 27.89 1.55
CA ASP A 78 -6.87 28.99 0.64
C ASP A 78 -5.35 29.12 0.45
N ASN A 79 -4.55 28.70 1.46
CA ASN A 79 -3.10 28.93 1.48
C ASN A 79 -2.32 27.70 1.01
N TYR A 80 -2.42 27.36 -0.29
CA TYR A 80 -1.71 26.21 -0.85
C TYR A 80 -1.29 26.46 -2.30
N GLU A 81 -0.37 25.65 -2.77
CA GLU A 81 0.08 25.52 -4.16
C GLU A 81 0.10 24.05 -4.56
N ILE A 82 -0.05 23.74 -5.85
CA ILE A 82 0.02 22.40 -6.42
C ILE A 82 1.22 22.36 -7.35
N ILE A 83 2.24 21.63 -6.97
CA ILE A 83 3.43 21.40 -7.78
C ILE A 83 3.20 20.09 -8.51
N ALA A 84 2.79 20.17 -9.77
CA ALA A 84 2.53 19.05 -10.63
C ALA A 84 3.78 18.74 -11.48
N ILE A 85 4.39 17.59 -11.24
CA ILE A 85 5.67 17.22 -11.85
C ILE A 85 5.40 16.21 -12.97
N ASP A 86 5.76 16.59 -14.20
CA ASP A 86 5.83 15.66 -15.33
C ASP A 86 7.20 14.99 -15.38
N ASP A 87 7.24 13.69 -15.03
CA ASP A 87 8.45 12.87 -15.08
C ASP A 87 8.66 12.27 -16.47
N SER A 88 8.81 13.14 -17.48
CA SER A 88 9.06 12.78 -18.88
C SER A 88 8.01 11.79 -19.41
N SER A 89 6.74 12.16 -19.35
CA SER A 89 5.63 11.35 -19.89
C SER A 89 5.72 11.24 -21.41
N ASP A 90 5.32 10.09 -21.92
CA ASP A 90 5.25 9.79 -23.35
C ASP A 90 3.82 10.03 -23.91
N ASP A 91 2.85 10.28 -23.03
CA ASP A 91 1.44 10.57 -23.32
C ASP A 91 1.11 12.07 -23.16
N SER A 92 -0.18 12.42 -23.08
CA SER A 92 -0.63 13.82 -22.97
C SER A 92 -0.50 14.42 -21.56
N THR A 93 0.07 13.71 -20.58
CA THR A 93 0.13 14.14 -19.17
C THR A 93 0.77 15.51 -19.00
N GLY A 94 1.98 15.72 -19.55
CA GLY A 94 2.71 17.00 -19.41
C GLY A 94 1.96 18.17 -20.06
N LYS A 95 1.34 17.94 -21.23
CA LYS A 95 0.49 18.94 -21.91
C LYS A 95 -0.72 19.32 -21.06
N MET A 96 -1.36 18.34 -20.42
CA MET A 96 -2.52 18.59 -19.55
C MET A 96 -2.11 19.40 -18.33
N ILE A 97 -1.02 19.05 -17.64
CA ILE A 97 -0.50 19.80 -16.50
C ILE A 97 -0.20 21.27 -16.91
N ALA A 98 0.46 21.49 -18.05
CA ALA A 98 0.74 22.84 -18.56
C ALA A 98 -0.54 23.66 -18.82
N GLN A 99 -1.61 23.02 -19.31
CA GLN A 99 -2.90 23.67 -19.50
C GLN A 99 -3.55 24.11 -18.17
N TYR A 100 -3.43 23.29 -17.11
CA TYR A 100 -3.91 23.67 -15.78
C TYR A 100 -3.08 24.82 -15.19
N ALA A 101 -1.77 24.78 -15.31
CA ALA A 101 -0.88 25.85 -14.85
C ALA A 101 -1.13 27.19 -15.56
N ALA A 102 -1.51 27.16 -16.84
CA ALA A 102 -1.88 28.37 -17.58
C ALA A 102 -3.23 28.97 -17.16
N LYS A 103 -4.12 28.18 -16.54
CA LYS A 103 -5.47 28.60 -16.12
C LYS A 103 -5.55 29.01 -14.65
N ASP A 104 -4.74 28.43 -13.79
CA ASP A 104 -4.79 28.65 -12.35
C ASP A 104 -3.38 28.81 -11.78
N SER A 105 -3.10 29.97 -11.21
CA SER A 105 -1.79 30.32 -10.65
C SER A 105 -1.37 29.47 -9.44
N ARG A 106 -2.28 28.71 -8.83
CA ARG A 106 -1.95 27.76 -7.77
C ARG A 106 -1.24 26.52 -8.31
N VAL A 107 -1.36 26.23 -9.61
CA VAL A 107 -0.70 25.08 -10.26
C VAL A 107 0.65 25.50 -10.82
N VAL A 108 1.69 24.89 -10.32
CA VAL A 108 3.07 25.04 -10.82
C VAL A 108 3.44 23.81 -11.62
N HIS A 109 3.65 23.96 -12.92
CA HIS A 109 4.12 22.87 -13.77
C HIS A 109 5.65 22.74 -13.67
N VAL A 110 6.13 21.57 -13.29
CA VAL A 110 7.55 21.22 -13.24
C VAL A 110 7.82 20.09 -14.20
N SER A 111 8.67 20.31 -15.19
CA SER A 111 9.25 19.22 -15.99
C SER A 111 10.46 18.68 -15.24
N ALA A 112 10.40 17.41 -14.83
CA ALA A 112 11.49 16.79 -14.09
C ALA A 112 12.77 16.76 -14.95
N ARG A 113 13.90 17.11 -14.35
CA ARG A 113 15.21 16.95 -14.97
C ARG A 113 15.47 15.45 -15.26
N PRO A 114 16.39 15.15 -16.19
CA PRO A 114 16.76 13.74 -16.44
C PRO A 114 17.07 13.03 -15.13
N LYS A 115 16.44 11.86 -14.96
CA LYS A 115 16.59 11.05 -13.75
C LYS A 115 18.05 10.56 -13.61
N PRO A 116 18.74 10.86 -12.51
CA PRO A 116 20.09 10.36 -12.26
C PRO A 116 20.09 8.82 -12.05
N ASP A 117 21.23 8.21 -12.27
CA ASP A 117 21.43 6.81 -11.89
C ASP A 117 21.27 6.62 -10.39
N GLY A 118 20.81 5.45 -9.98
CA GLY A 118 20.55 5.14 -8.58
C GLY A 118 19.26 5.74 -8.01
N TRP A 119 18.39 6.35 -8.83
CA TRP A 119 17.09 6.83 -8.40
C TRP A 119 15.94 6.01 -9.00
N ILE A 120 14.90 5.78 -8.21
CA ILE A 120 13.59 5.36 -8.72
C ILE A 120 12.85 6.60 -9.26
N GLY A 121 12.12 6.49 -10.37
CA GLY A 121 11.52 7.63 -11.04
C GLY A 121 10.56 8.43 -10.17
N LYS A 122 9.67 7.76 -9.43
CA LYS A 122 8.74 8.45 -8.52
C LYS A 122 9.48 9.25 -7.43
N ASN A 123 10.53 8.66 -6.85
CA ASN A 123 11.33 9.31 -5.81
C ASN A 123 12.04 10.56 -6.36
N TRP A 124 12.54 10.46 -7.59
CA TRP A 124 13.15 11.60 -8.27
C TRP A 124 12.12 12.69 -8.56
N ALA A 125 10.95 12.35 -9.09
CA ALA A 125 9.89 13.32 -9.34
C ALA A 125 9.41 14.02 -8.05
N CYS A 126 9.26 13.27 -6.95
CA CYS A 126 8.97 13.85 -5.64
C CYS A 126 10.05 14.82 -5.18
N MET A 127 11.33 14.49 -5.41
CA MET A 127 12.45 15.37 -5.06
C MET A 127 12.49 16.63 -5.92
N GLU A 128 12.17 16.54 -7.22
CA GLU A 128 12.06 17.70 -8.11
C GLU A 128 10.92 18.62 -7.66
N GLY A 129 9.76 18.05 -7.29
CA GLY A 129 8.65 18.83 -6.74
C GLY A 129 9.00 19.50 -5.41
N TYR A 130 9.68 18.80 -4.51
CA TYR A 130 10.13 19.36 -3.24
C TYR A 130 11.05 20.59 -3.43
N ARG A 131 11.95 20.59 -4.42
CA ARG A 131 12.83 21.73 -4.71
C ARG A 131 12.07 23.00 -5.11
N SER A 132 10.87 22.84 -5.65
CA SER A 132 9.98 23.96 -6.02
C SER A 132 9.01 24.35 -4.91
N ALA A 133 8.95 23.56 -3.81
CA ALA A 133 7.99 23.74 -2.72
C ALA A 133 8.36 24.91 -1.82
N THR A 134 7.39 25.82 -1.59
CA THR A 134 7.56 26.99 -0.73
C THR A 134 6.76 26.90 0.58
N GLY A 135 5.92 25.87 0.75
CA GLY A 135 5.07 25.68 1.92
C GLY A 135 5.82 25.17 3.15
N GLU A 136 5.28 25.48 4.32
CA GLU A 136 5.72 24.95 5.61
C GLU A 136 5.33 23.46 5.80
N LEU A 137 4.25 23.05 5.12
CA LEU A 137 3.76 21.69 5.08
C LEU A 137 3.87 21.15 3.65
N LEU A 138 4.34 19.92 3.54
CA LEU A 138 4.43 19.21 2.27
C LEU A 138 3.37 18.11 2.25
N LEU A 139 2.49 18.12 1.25
CA LEU A 139 1.49 17.10 1.02
C LEU A 139 1.87 16.33 -0.24
N PHE A 140 2.14 15.05 -0.11
CA PHE A 140 2.41 14.16 -1.24
C PHE A 140 1.16 13.37 -1.60
N THR A 141 0.88 13.26 -2.89
CA THR A 141 -0.27 12.50 -3.40
C THR A 141 0.03 11.92 -4.78
N ASP A 142 -0.60 10.78 -5.10
CA ASP A 142 -0.48 10.15 -6.42
C ASP A 142 -1.43 10.81 -7.44
N ALA A 143 -1.07 10.76 -8.73
CA ALA A 143 -1.83 11.37 -9.81
C ALA A 143 -3.15 10.65 -10.16
N ASP A 144 -3.35 9.42 -9.67
CA ASP A 144 -4.56 8.62 -9.84
C ASP A 144 -5.46 8.62 -8.58
N THR A 145 -5.42 9.73 -7.83
CA THR A 145 -6.27 9.98 -6.66
C THR A 145 -7.35 11.01 -6.95
N LYS A 146 -8.40 10.98 -6.13
CA LYS A 146 -9.44 12.01 -6.09
C LYS A 146 -9.70 12.41 -4.65
N HIS A 147 -9.73 13.70 -4.37
CA HIS A 147 -9.86 14.26 -3.03
C HIS A 147 -11.20 14.95 -2.83
N SER A 148 -11.81 14.80 -1.65
CA SER A 148 -12.94 15.62 -1.24
C SER A 148 -12.50 17.04 -0.92
N ARG A 149 -13.40 18.00 -1.09
CA ARG A 149 -13.15 19.44 -0.95
C ARG A 149 -12.50 19.84 0.39
N CYS A 150 -12.77 19.12 1.48
CA CYS A 150 -12.29 19.47 2.82
C CYS A 150 -11.04 18.70 3.26
N VAL A 151 -10.39 17.92 2.39
CA VAL A 151 -9.34 17.00 2.85
C VAL A 151 -8.06 17.72 3.28
N ILE A 152 -7.66 18.80 2.59
CA ILE A 152 -6.48 19.58 2.98
C ILE A 152 -6.74 20.30 4.31
N SER A 153 -7.87 21.00 4.44
CA SER A 153 -8.22 21.71 5.67
C SER A 153 -8.32 20.78 6.88
N LEU A 154 -8.92 19.59 6.72
CA LEU A 154 -8.99 18.57 7.76
C LEU A 154 -7.60 18.03 8.13
N ALA A 155 -6.75 17.71 7.15
CA ALA A 155 -5.43 17.17 7.40
C ALA A 155 -4.54 18.18 8.12
N VAL A 156 -4.53 19.45 7.70
CA VAL A 156 -3.79 20.52 8.37
C VAL A 156 -4.30 20.73 9.78
N SER A 157 -5.63 20.87 9.96
CA SER A 157 -6.24 21.06 11.28
C SER A 157 -5.92 19.90 12.22
N HIS A 158 -6.01 18.65 11.76
CA HIS A 158 -5.69 17.46 12.53
C HIS A 158 -4.21 17.44 12.94
N LEU A 159 -3.31 17.67 11.99
CA LEU A 159 -1.86 17.72 12.24
C LEU A 159 -1.50 18.77 13.29
N LEU A 160 -2.07 19.97 13.19
CA LEU A 160 -1.78 21.07 14.11
C LEU A 160 -2.43 20.85 15.49
N SER A 161 -3.70 20.43 15.53
CA SER A 161 -4.44 20.22 16.79
C SER A 161 -3.80 19.17 17.69
N GLU A 162 -3.20 18.13 17.10
CA GLU A 162 -2.51 17.08 17.85
C GLU A 162 -0.99 17.27 17.91
N SER A 163 -0.48 18.39 17.39
CA SER A 163 0.96 18.69 17.34
C SER A 163 1.78 17.55 16.72
N LEU A 164 1.32 17.07 15.55
CA LEU A 164 1.97 16.01 14.80
C LEU A 164 3.08 16.57 13.90
N ASP A 165 4.05 15.72 13.58
CA ASP A 165 5.09 16.02 12.59
C ASP A 165 4.70 15.51 11.21
N ALA A 166 3.92 14.42 11.15
CA ALA A 166 3.39 13.86 9.92
C ALA A 166 2.03 13.17 10.15
N LEU A 167 1.21 13.14 9.09
CA LEU A 167 -0.09 12.46 9.07
C LEU A 167 -0.24 11.74 7.72
N THR A 168 -0.68 10.50 7.76
CA THR A 168 -1.05 9.73 6.55
C THR A 168 -2.48 9.27 6.60
N VAL A 169 -3.14 9.21 5.44
CA VAL A 169 -4.56 8.87 5.35
C VAL A 169 -4.74 7.58 4.55
N ILE A 170 -5.45 6.63 5.15
CA ILE A 170 -5.88 5.40 4.47
C ILE A 170 -7.03 5.76 3.52
N PRO A 171 -6.84 5.71 2.20
CA PRO A 171 -7.88 6.06 1.23
C PRO A 171 -8.86 4.91 1.02
N LYS A 172 -9.93 5.17 0.28
CA LYS A 172 -10.70 4.13 -0.36
C LYS A 172 -9.94 3.61 -1.58
N MET A 173 -9.63 2.32 -1.57
CA MET A 173 -8.97 1.67 -2.70
C MET A 173 -9.97 1.39 -3.82
N ILE A 174 -9.76 2.01 -4.98
CA ILE A 174 -10.58 1.81 -6.18
C ILE A 174 -10.00 0.66 -7.00
N CYS A 175 -10.82 -0.36 -7.22
CA CYS A 175 -10.49 -1.51 -8.05
C CYS A 175 -11.23 -1.39 -9.39
N LEU A 176 -10.50 -1.13 -10.48
CA LEU A 176 -11.10 -0.90 -11.80
C LEU A 176 -11.47 -2.21 -12.49
N ASP A 177 -10.65 -3.25 -12.33
CA ASP A 177 -10.84 -4.54 -13.00
C ASP A 177 -11.28 -5.66 -12.05
N THR A 178 -11.71 -6.79 -12.60
CA THR A 178 -12.19 -7.95 -11.85
C THR A 178 -11.09 -8.66 -11.08
N TRP A 179 -9.88 -8.75 -11.63
CA TRP A 179 -8.76 -9.43 -10.97
C TRP A 179 -8.35 -8.71 -9.70
N THR A 180 -8.29 -7.38 -9.74
CA THR A 180 -8.03 -6.56 -8.55
C THR A 180 -9.14 -6.74 -7.50
N LYS A 181 -10.42 -6.78 -7.90
CA LYS A 181 -11.54 -7.01 -6.97
C LYS A 181 -11.51 -8.37 -6.28
N ILE A 182 -10.99 -9.40 -6.94
CA ILE A 182 -10.82 -10.75 -6.37
C ILE A 182 -9.58 -10.82 -5.47
N THR A 183 -8.48 -10.18 -5.87
CA THR A 183 -7.16 -10.35 -5.24
C THR A 183 -6.97 -9.41 -4.05
N LEU A 184 -7.41 -8.15 -4.16
CA LEU A 184 -7.16 -7.14 -3.13
C LEU A 184 -7.74 -7.48 -1.75
N PRO A 185 -8.97 -8.04 -1.60
CA PRO A 185 -9.49 -8.43 -0.30
C PRO A 185 -8.65 -9.49 0.42
N VAL A 186 -7.96 -10.35 -0.33
CA VAL A 186 -7.06 -11.36 0.23
C VAL A 186 -5.73 -10.75 0.65
N LEU A 187 -5.21 -9.82 -0.17
CA LEU A 187 -3.93 -9.15 0.07
C LEU A 187 -4.01 -8.13 1.20
N SER A 188 -5.11 -7.37 1.29
CA SER A 188 -5.24 -6.24 2.23
C SER A 188 -5.19 -6.68 3.69
N THR A 189 -5.58 -7.92 4.00
CA THR A 189 -5.45 -8.49 5.36
C THR A 189 -4.03 -8.38 5.92
N PHE A 190 -3.01 -8.57 5.09
CA PHE A 190 -1.61 -8.45 5.52
C PHE A 190 -1.20 -6.98 5.74
N LEU A 191 -1.71 -6.07 4.92
CA LEU A 191 -1.46 -4.63 5.10
C LEU A 191 -2.07 -4.15 6.42
N HIS A 192 -3.31 -4.55 6.71
CA HIS A 192 -4.01 -4.18 7.95
C HIS A 192 -3.39 -4.76 9.22
N THR A 193 -2.65 -5.86 9.13
CA THR A 193 -1.99 -6.46 10.28
C THR A 193 -0.56 -5.94 10.48
N ARG A 194 0.23 -5.83 9.41
CA ARG A 194 1.64 -5.39 9.49
C ARG A 194 1.76 -3.88 9.71
N PHE A 195 1.01 -3.09 8.94
CA PHE A 195 1.03 -1.62 8.96
C PHE A 195 -0.27 -1.03 9.51
N SER A 196 -0.88 -1.72 10.48
CA SER A 196 -2.12 -1.23 11.08
C SER A 196 -1.91 0.13 11.74
N ALA A 197 -2.92 0.99 11.64
CA ALA A 197 -2.90 2.28 12.32
C ALA A 197 -2.64 2.16 13.83
N LEU A 198 -3.09 1.07 14.46
CA LEU A 198 -2.80 0.81 15.88
C LEU A 198 -1.30 0.67 16.16
N ARG A 199 -0.54 0.09 15.24
CA ARG A 199 0.92 -0.04 15.37
C ARG A 199 1.64 1.26 15.01
N VAL A 200 1.20 1.92 13.93
CA VAL A 200 1.78 3.20 13.49
C VAL A 200 1.53 4.29 14.52
N ASN A 201 0.35 4.34 15.12
CA ASN A 201 -0.03 5.35 16.10
C ASN A 201 0.51 5.07 17.52
N ASP A 202 0.99 3.86 17.79
CA ASP A 202 1.60 3.52 19.08
C ASP A 202 3.00 4.20 19.18
N PRO A 203 3.21 5.13 20.13
CA PRO A 203 4.48 5.82 20.26
C PRO A 203 5.63 4.88 20.68
N LYS A 204 5.33 3.71 21.25
CA LYS A 204 6.32 2.71 21.66
C LYS A 204 6.82 1.83 20.51
N LYS A 205 6.11 1.84 19.37
CA LYS A 205 6.46 1.04 18.19
C LYS A 205 7.26 1.88 17.20
N LYS A 206 8.25 1.27 16.56
CA LYS A 206 9.04 1.87 15.47
C LYS A 206 8.38 1.66 14.10
N THR A 207 7.20 1.05 14.06
CA THR A 207 6.45 0.85 12.82
C THR A 207 5.96 2.20 12.30
N GLY A 208 6.49 2.64 11.17
CA GLY A 208 6.02 3.81 10.42
C GLY A 208 5.63 3.39 9.02
N TYR A 209 4.60 3.99 8.46
CA TYR A 209 4.15 3.76 7.09
C TYR A 209 3.36 4.96 6.59
N PHE A 210 3.62 5.40 5.36
CA PHE A 210 2.78 6.35 4.65
C PHE A 210 2.00 5.65 3.54
N PHE A 211 0.80 6.10 3.28
CA PHE A 211 0.09 5.82 2.04
C PHE A 211 0.48 6.90 1.02
N GLY A 212 1.13 6.52 -0.08
CA GLY A 212 1.59 7.43 -1.12
C GLY A 212 0.46 8.25 -1.77
N SER A 213 -0.76 7.73 -1.69
CA SER A 213 -1.96 8.43 -2.13
C SER A 213 -2.30 9.68 -1.32
N PHE A 214 -1.87 9.78 -0.05
CA PHE A 214 -2.01 10.98 0.77
C PHE A 214 -1.19 10.90 2.06
N PHE A 215 -0.16 11.71 2.14
CA PHE A 215 0.48 12.03 3.42
C PHE A 215 0.94 13.49 3.46
N ILE A 216 0.82 14.10 4.64
CA ILE A 216 1.27 15.46 4.90
C ILE A 216 2.34 15.42 6.00
N ILE A 217 3.41 16.19 5.81
CA ILE A 217 4.58 16.23 6.70
C ILE A 217 5.08 17.67 6.84
N ARG A 218 5.59 18.02 8.04
CA ARG A 218 6.30 19.29 8.21
C ARG A 218 7.56 19.30 7.36
N LYS A 219 7.83 20.43 6.68
CA LYS A 219 9.02 20.58 5.84
C LYS A 219 10.30 20.30 6.63
N GLU A 220 10.41 20.86 7.83
CA GLU A 220 11.55 20.62 8.73
C GLU A 220 11.73 19.11 9.05
N THR A 221 10.63 18.40 9.34
CA THR A 221 10.70 16.95 9.61
C THR A 221 11.15 16.20 8.36
N TYR A 222 10.64 16.57 7.19
CA TYR A 222 11.03 15.94 5.91
C TYR A 222 12.52 16.15 5.62
N ASP A 223 13.06 17.34 5.90
CA ASP A 223 14.48 17.66 5.75
C ASP A 223 15.32 16.80 6.70
N ASN A 224 14.94 16.77 7.98
CA ASN A 224 15.67 16.05 9.03
C ASN A 224 15.71 14.53 8.84
N VAL A 225 14.69 13.93 8.20
CA VAL A 225 14.71 12.49 7.91
C VAL A 225 15.41 12.15 6.59
N GLY A 226 15.93 13.16 5.88
CA GLY A 226 16.76 13.01 4.70
C GLY A 226 15.99 12.98 3.38
N THR A 227 14.77 13.50 3.34
CA THR A 227 13.95 13.70 2.14
C THR A 227 13.74 12.41 1.31
N HIS A 228 13.27 12.52 0.06
CA HIS A 228 13.26 11.40 -0.88
C HIS A 228 14.67 10.97 -1.32
N GLU A 229 15.70 11.79 -1.08
CA GLU A 229 17.09 11.39 -1.33
C GLU A 229 17.49 10.20 -0.44
N GLY A 230 17.10 10.23 0.83
CA GLY A 230 17.36 9.16 1.79
C GLY A 230 16.62 7.85 1.49
N VAL A 231 15.65 7.85 0.58
CA VAL A 231 14.89 6.68 0.12
C VAL A 231 14.92 6.52 -1.40
N ARG A 232 15.90 7.14 -2.06
CA ARG A 232 15.97 7.25 -3.54
C ARG A 232 15.91 5.93 -4.29
N THR A 233 16.35 4.85 -3.66
CA THR A 233 16.42 3.50 -4.22
C THR A 233 15.24 2.62 -3.81
N GLU A 234 14.38 3.10 -2.90
CA GLU A 234 13.27 2.31 -2.37
C GLU A 234 12.12 2.23 -3.38
N ILE A 235 11.62 1.01 -3.60
CA ILE A 235 10.48 0.76 -4.50
C ILE A 235 9.16 1.14 -3.81
N ILE A 236 9.12 1.05 -2.49
CA ILE A 236 7.99 1.43 -1.64
C ILE A 236 8.49 2.63 -0.79
N GLU A 237 8.70 3.74 -1.48
CA GLU A 237 9.34 4.94 -0.93
C GLU A 237 8.55 5.57 0.20
N ASP A 238 7.22 5.57 0.07
CA ASP A 238 6.29 6.08 1.06
C ASP A 238 6.37 5.28 2.38
N GLY A 239 6.36 3.97 2.28
CA GLY A 239 6.58 3.09 3.45
C GLY A 239 7.95 3.30 4.09
N ALA A 240 9.01 3.41 3.28
CA ALA A 240 10.37 3.64 3.77
C ALA A 240 10.52 5.02 4.45
N LEU A 241 9.93 6.07 3.87
CA LEU A 241 9.93 7.41 4.43
C LEU A 241 9.15 7.46 5.75
N GLY A 242 7.95 6.84 5.79
CA GLY A 242 7.15 6.74 7.01
C GLY A 242 7.89 6.01 8.15
N LYS A 243 8.65 4.95 7.81
CA LYS A 243 9.51 4.25 8.76
C LYS A 243 10.60 5.16 9.31
N LYS A 244 11.31 5.90 8.44
CA LYS A 244 12.34 6.87 8.87
C LYS A 244 11.79 7.94 9.82
N VAL A 245 10.63 8.52 9.50
CA VAL A 245 9.95 9.49 10.38
C VAL A 245 9.74 8.90 11.77
N LYS A 246 9.23 7.67 11.86
CA LYS A 246 8.94 7.02 13.12
C LYS A 246 10.20 6.61 13.89
N GLU A 247 11.22 6.11 13.19
CA GLU A 247 12.52 5.72 13.79
C GLU A 247 13.31 6.91 14.30
N SER A 248 13.15 8.08 13.68
CA SER A 248 13.73 9.35 14.12
C SER A 248 12.99 9.99 15.30
N GLY A 249 11.95 9.34 15.84
CA GLY A 249 11.22 9.80 17.01
C GLY A 249 10.14 10.84 16.76
N TYR A 250 9.83 11.16 15.51
CA TYR A 250 8.78 12.09 15.15
C TYR A 250 7.37 11.50 15.34
N LYS A 251 6.40 12.37 15.60
CA LYS A 251 5.01 12.01 15.83
C LYS A 251 4.29 11.79 14.49
N LEU A 252 4.20 10.54 14.07
CA LEU A 252 3.44 10.11 12.91
C LEU A 252 2.08 9.56 13.35
N LYS A 253 1.00 10.00 12.68
CA LYS A 253 -0.34 9.45 12.85
C LYS A 253 -0.92 8.93 11.54
N MET A 254 -1.55 7.78 11.60
CA MET A 254 -2.28 7.17 10.50
C MET A 254 -3.78 7.19 10.82
N VAL A 255 -4.58 7.71 9.91
CA VAL A 255 -6.04 7.87 10.07
C VAL A 255 -6.78 7.32 8.86
N ARG A 256 -8.08 7.07 9.01
CA ARG A 256 -8.95 6.68 7.89
C ARG A 256 -9.52 7.90 7.19
N GLY A 257 -9.56 7.84 5.87
CA GLY A 257 -10.20 8.83 5.01
C GLY A 257 -10.87 8.18 3.80
N ASP A 258 -11.34 6.94 3.94
CA ASP A 258 -11.98 6.16 2.86
C ASP A 258 -13.32 6.73 2.37
N HIS A 259 -13.80 7.82 2.98
CA HIS A 259 -14.93 8.63 2.52
C HIS A 259 -14.51 9.98 1.92
N LEU A 260 -13.22 10.32 2.01
CA LEU A 260 -12.65 11.60 1.60
C LEU A 260 -11.65 11.49 0.45
N ILE A 261 -11.02 10.33 0.30
CA ILE A 261 -9.97 10.11 -0.71
C ILE A 261 -10.25 8.80 -1.43
N ASP A 262 -10.35 8.85 -2.75
CA ASP A 262 -10.33 7.69 -3.63
C ASP A 262 -8.92 7.54 -4.23
N ALA A 263 -8.33 6.34 -4.21
CA ALA A 263 -7.03 6.05 -4.82
C ALA A 263 -7.13 4.77 -5.66
N VAL A 264 -6.64 4.79 -6.88
CA VAL A 264 -6.62 3.61 -7.74
C VAL A 264 -5.48 2.69 -7.32
N TRP A 265 -5.80 1.46 -6.90
CA TRP A 265 -4.78 0.51 -6.47
C TRP A 265 -4.08 -0.18 -7.65
N ALA A 266 -4.88 -0.68 -8.59
CA ALA A 266 -4.41 -1.23 -9.86
C ALA A 266 -5.44 -0.92 -10.97
N ARG A 267 -4.94 -0.70 -12.19
CA ARG A 267 -5.78 -0.32 -13.34
C ARG A 267 -6.25 -1.53 -14.14
N ASP A 268 -5.38 -2.53 -14.17
CA ASP A 268 -5.53 -3.73 -14.97
C ASP A 268 -4.67 -4.87 -14.40
N TRP A 269 -4.73 -6.03 -15.06
CA TRP A 269 -3.94 -7.20 -14.71
C TRP A 269 -2.43 -6.93 -14.65
N SER A 270 -1.88 -6.17 -15.59
CA SER A 270 -0.45 -5.88 -15.65
C SER A 270 0.01 -5.07 -14.43
N THR A 271 -0.74 -4.04 -14.07
CA THR A 271 -0.44 -3.20 -12.90
C THR A 271 -0.64 -3.96 -11.59
N LEU A 272 -1.67 -4.81 -11.49
CA LEU A 272 -1.86 -5.73 -10.36
C LEU A 272 -0.66 -6.67 -10.21
N TRP A 273 -0.29 -7.37 -11.28
CA TRP A 273 0.80 -8.34 -11.26
C TRP A 273 2.15 -7.73 -10.89
N ASN A 274 2.46 -6.56 -11.48
CA ASN A 274 3.67 -5.81 -11.13
C ASN A 274 3.62 -5.28 -9.69
N GLY A 275 2.45 -4.91 -9.18
CA GLY A 275 2.23 -4.55 -7.78
C GLY A 275 2.58 -5.69 -6.83
N LEU A 276 2.07 -6.90 -7.10
CA LEU A 276 2.37 -8.10 -6.28
C LEU A 276 3.87 -8.44 -6.29
N LYS A 277 4.51 -8.40 -7.46
CA LYS A 277 5.97 -8.62 -7.56
C LYS A 277 6.76 -7.63 -6.69
N ARG A 278 6.39 -6.35 -6.73
CA ARG A 278 7.07 -5.28 -5.98
C ARG A 278 7.05 -5.49 -4.47
N LEU A 279 6.06 -6.19 -3.93
CA LEU A 279 5.99 -6.47 -2.49
C LEU A 279 7.05 -7.48 -2.02
N MET A 280 7.47 -8.40 -2.89
CA MET A 280 8.43 -9.45 -2.52
C MET A 280 9.88 -9.14 -2.94
N ILE A 281 10.09 -8.32 -3.96
CA ILE A 281 11.42 -8.04 -4.49
C ILE A 281 12.36 -7.42 -3.44
N PRO A 282 12.01 -6.33 -2.73
CA PRO A 282 12.88 -5.74 -1.72
C PRO A 282 13.23 -6.73 -0.60
N LEU A 283 12.23 -7.48 -0.14
CA LEU A 283 12.40 -8.47 0.91
C LEU A 283 13.37 -9.59 0.51
N TYR A 284 13.23 -10.09 -0.73
CA TYR A 284 14.10 -11.14 -1.27
C TYR A 284 15.56 -10.67 -1.44
N LEU A 285 15.73 -9.44 -1.92
CA LEU A 285 17.07 -8.86 -2.11
C LEU A 285 17.76 -8.60 -0.77
N GLN A 286 17.02 -8.20 0.25
CA GLN A 286 17.55 -7.98 1.59
C GLN A 286 17.92 -9.30 2.29
N SER A 287 17.04 -10.30 2.24
CA SER A 287 17.26 -11.61 2.82
C SER A 287 16.43 -12.67 2.13
N GLY A 288 17.07 -13.43 1.22
CA GLY A 288 16.40 -14.52 0.51
C GLY A 288 15.80 -15.56 1.44
N LYS A 289 16.46 -15.88 2.57
CA LYS A 289 15.95 -16.84 3.56
C LYS A 289 14.66 -16.36 4.22
N ILE A 290 14.61 -15.09 4.62
CA ILE A 290 13.39 -14.50 5.22
C ILE A 290 12.28 -14.41 4.17
N ALA A 291 12.58 -14.01 2.94
CA ALA A 291 11.60 -13.94 1.86
C ALA A 291 10.99 -15.31 1.54
N VAL A 292 11.81 -16.36 1.47
CA VAL A 292 11.32 -17.74 1.29
C VAL A 292 10.44 -18.17 2.47
N GLY A 293 10.85 -17.89 3.70
CA GLY A 293 10.04 -18.18 4.90
C GLY A 293 8.69 -17.46 4.87
N ILE A 294 8.65 -16.19 4.51
CA ILE A 294 7.41 -15.41 4.37
C ILE A 294 6.57 -15.95 3.21
N PHE A 295 7.17 -16.29 2.07
CA PHE A 295 6.47 -16.89 0.95
C PHE A 295 5.80 -18.19 1.34
N VAL A 296 6.51 -19.10 2.03
CA VAL A 296 5.95 -20.38 2.52
C VAL A 296 4.81 -20.10 3.51
N ALA A 297 4.98 -19.17 4.43
CA ALA A 297 3.92 -18.79 5.36
C ALA A 297 2.67 -18.27 4.62
N VAL A 298 2.83 -17.40 3.63
CA VAL A 298 1.73 -16.87 2.81
C VAL A 298 1.06 -17.98 1.99
N LEU A 299 1.84 -18.92 1.41
CA LEU A 299 1.33 -20.07 0.69
C LEU A 299 0.42 -20.92 1.60
N PHE A 300 0.88 -21.25 2.80
CA PHE A 300 0.11 -22.06 3.75
C PHE A 300 -1.07 -21.29 4.35
N LEU A 301 -0.94 -20.01 4.59
CA LEU A 301 -2.05 -19.19 5.13
C LEU A 301 -3.16 -18.99 4.10
N LEU A 302 -2.83 -18.73 2.83
CA LEU A 302 -3.82 -18.30 1.84
C LEU A 302 -4.31 -19.42 0.93
N PHE A 303 -3.41 -20.29 0.43
CA PHE A 303 -3.74 -21.20 -0.67
C PHE A 303 -3.86 -22.65 -0.26
N MET A 304 -2.97 -23.16 0.59
CA MET A 304 -2.96 -24.55 1.00
C MET A 304 -4.23 -25.03 1.71
N PRO A 305 -4.98 -24.20 2.47
CA PRO A 305 -6.28 -24.63 3.02
C PRO A 305 -7.24 -25.15 1.96
N TYR A 306 -7.29 -24.51 0.80
CA TYR A 306 -8.15 -24.94 -0.32
C TYR A 306 -7.65 -26.22 -1.00
N VAL A 307 -6.31 -26.34 -1.13
CA VAL A 307 -5.69 -27.54 -1.72
C VAL A 307 -5.97 -28.75 -0.85
N PHE A 308 -5.74 -28.64 0.47
CA PHE A 308 -5.99 -29.74 1.40
C PHE A 308 -7.47 -30.05 1.58
N LEU A 309 -8.34 -29.02 1.49
CA LEU A 309 -9.78 -29.24 1.47
C LEU A 309 -10.21 -30.09 0.27
N THR A 310 -9.70 -29.77 -0.93
CA THR A 310 -10.00 -30.55 -2.14
C THR A 310 -9.42 -31.98 -2.04
N TYR A 311 -8.15 -32.08 -1.63
CA TYR A 311 -7.48 -33.39 -1.48
C TYR A 311 -8.23 -34.29 -0.49
N SER A 312 -8.52 -33.81 0.71
CA SER A 312 -9.19 -34.59 1.74
C SER A 312 -10.64 -34.91 1.40
N SER A 313 -11.33 -34.08 0.62
CA SER A 313 -12.69 -34.37 0.16
C SER A 313 -12.78 -35.51 -0.84
N LEU A 314 -11.73 -35.74 -1.65
CA LEU A 314 -11.68 -36.84 -2.63
C LEU A 314 -11.48 -38.18 -1.96
N PHE A 315 -10.93 -38.23 -0.76
CA PHE A 315 -10.60 -39.46 -0.01
C PHE A 315 -11.26 -39.50 1.37
N PHE A 316 -12.37 -38.77 1.52
CA PHE A 316 -13.04 -38.55 2.80
C PHE A 316 -13.32 -39.79 3.62
N ASP A 317 -13.76 -40.89 2.95
CA ASP A 317 -14.12 -42.15 3.58
C ASP A 317 -12.95 -43.14 3.67
N ALA A 318 -11.73 -42.78 3.23
CA ALA A 318 -10.61 -43.72 3.15
C ALA A 318 -9.97 -44.02 4.51
N SER A 319 -9.89 -43.05 5.41
CA SER A 319 -9.42 -43.21 6.80
C SER A 319 -9.81 -42.02 7.68
N GLU A 320 -9.69 -42.19 9.00
CA GLU A 320 -9.91 -41.14 10.01
C GLU A 320 -8.96 -39.96 9.80
N SER A 321 -7.76 -40.19 9.26
CA SER A 321 -6.80 -39.12 8.98
C SER A 321 -7.27 -38.16 7.87
N PHE A 322 -7.95 -38.70 6.84
CA PHE A 322 -8.56 -37.85 5.79
C PHE A 322 -9.75 -37.06 6.31
N PHE A 323 -10.60 -37.66 7.15
CA PHE A 323 -11.69 -36.95 7.81
C PHE A 323 -11.17 -35.80 8.69
N ALA A 324 -10.14 -36.04 9.49
CA ALA A 324 -9.51 -35.03 10.34
C ALA A 324 -8.91 -33.89 9.52
N LEU A 325 -8.22 -34.24 8.40
CA LEU A 325 -7.66 -33.22 7.48
C LEU A 325 -8.77 -32.37 6.81
N PHE A 326 -9.87 -33.02 6.40
CA PHE A 326 -11.02 -32.34 5.83
C PHE A 326 -11.62 -31.34 6.82
N ALA A 327 -11.86 -31.75 8.08
CA ALA A 327 -12.40 -30.88 9.12
C ALA A 327 -11.49 -29.69 9.41
N ALA A 328 -10.17 -29.91 9.54
CA ALA A 328 -9.20 -28.83 9.77
C ALA A 328 -9.09 -27.88 8.56
N SER A 329 -9.19 -28.42 7.33
CA SER A 329 -9.14 -27.62 6.10
C SER A 329 -10.41 -26.81 5.87
N ILE A 330 -11.59 -27.31 6.22
CA ILE A 330 -12.84 -26.53 6.23
C ILE A 330 -12.72 -25.36 7.19
N ALA A 331 -12.23 -25.59 8.41
CA ALA A 331 -12.10 -24.54 9.41
C ALA A 331 -11.14 -23.44 8.94
N SER A 332 -9.94 -23.81 8.45
CA SER A 332 -8.96 -22.82 7.97
C SER A 332 -9.43 -22.09 6.70
N SER A 333 -10.01 -22.79 5.72
CA SER A 333 -10.58 -22.15 4.51
C SER A 333 -11.72 -21.21 4.85
N GLY A 334 -12.61 -21.58 5.77
CA GLY A 334 -13.70 -20.73 6.25
C GLY A 334 -13.20 -19.42 6.88
N LEU A 335 -12.07 -19.48 7.62
CA LEU A 335 -11.45 -18.27 8.18
C LEU A 335 -10.82 -17.38 7.10
N VAL A 336 -10.20 -17.95 6.06
CA VAL A 336 -9.71 -17.18 4.89
C VAL A 336 -10.88 -16.49 4.19
N TYR A 337 -11.98 -17.18 3.94
CA TYR A 337 -13.19 -16.57 3.37
C TYR A 337 -13.76 -15.47 4.26
N THR A 338 -13.78 -15.69 5.58
CA THR A 338 -14.23 -14.67 6.54
C THR A 338 -13.40 -13.39 6.44
N ALA A 339 -12.07 -13.53 6.38
CA ALA A 339 -11.18 -12.39 6.18
C ALA A 339 -11.48 -11.66 4.86
N GLY A 340 -11.58 -12.39 3.75
CA GLY A 340 -11.90 -11.82 2.44
C GLY A 340 -13.26 -11.09 2.41
N ILE A 341 -14.27 -11.60 3.11
CA ILE A 341 -15.59 -10.95 3.23
C ILE A 341 -15.50 -9.65 4.04
N ILE A 342 -14.77 -9.66 5.16
CA ILE A 342 -14.58 -8.47 6.00
C ILE A 342 -13.83 -7.39 5.21
N ASP A 343 -12.75 -7.76 4.52
CA ASP A 343 -11.97 -6.84 3.69
C ASP A 343 -12.76 -6.32 2.49
N ALA A 344 -13.53 -7.17 1.80
CA ALA A 344 -14.39 -6.73 0.71
C ALA A 344 -15.41 -5.69 1.17
N ARG A 345 -16.00 -5.86 2.36
CA ARG A 345 -16.89 -4.86 2.96
C ARG A 345 -16.16 -3.56 3.28
N ALA A 346 -14.96 -3.65 3.88
CA ALA A 346 -14.15 -2.47 4.20
C ALA A 346 -13.72 -1.70 2.95
N LEU A 347 -13.39 -2.41 1.88
CA LEU A 347 -13.03 -1.85 0.57
C LEU A 347 -14.26 -1.43 -0.28
N LYS A 348 -15.49 -1.68 0.22
CA LYS A 348 -16.75 -1.41 -0.50
C LYS A 348 -16.84 -2.16 -1.84
N ILE A 349 -16.26 -3.36 -1.92
CA ILE A 349 -16.32 -4.29 -3.05
C ILE A 349 -17.52 -5.23 -2.85
N LYS A 350 -18.16 -5.67 -3.93
CA LYS A 350 -19.23 -6.66 -3.85
C LYS A 350 -18.72 -7.97 -3.24
N ILE A 351 -19.38 -8.46 -2.20
CA ILE A 351 -18.98 -9.68 -1.45
C ILE A 351 -18.86 -10.91 -2.38
N ALA A 352 -19.62 -10.94 -3.48
CA ALA A 352 -19.54 -12.00 -4.47
C ALA A 352 -18.10 -12.25 -4.99
N TYR A 353 -17.25 -11.23 -5.06
CA TYR A 353 -15.84 -11.42 -5.42
C TYR A 353 -15.04 -12.21 -4.38
N SER A 354 -15.44 -12.19 -3.10
CA SER A 354 -14.80 -13.00 -2.06
C SER A 354 -15.06 -14.50 -2.24
N LEU A 355 -16.10 -14.91 -2.97
CA LEU A 355 -16.33 -16.32 -3.33
C LEU A 355 -15.22 -16.88 -4.24
N CYS A 356 -14.53 -16.00 -4.97
CA CYS A 356 -13.35 -16.35 -5.75
C CYS A 356 -12.04 -16.35 -4.92
N GLY A 357 -12.14 -16.48 -3.59
CA GLY A 357 -11.00 -16.50 -2.65
C GLY A 357 -9.85 -17.42 -3.05
N PRO A 358 -10.10 -18.70 -3.48
CA PRO A 358 -9.04 -19.59 -3.95
C PRO A 358 -8.25 -19.02 -5.12
N ILE A 359 -8.94 -18.37 -6.09
CA ILE A 359 -8.31 -17.75 -7.25
C ILE A 359 -7.49 -16.53 -6.81
N GLY A 360 -8.05 -15.67 -5.97
CA GLY A 360 -7.34 -14.51 -5.41
C GLY A 360 -6.08 -14.92 -4.64
N SER A 361 -6.19 -15.95 -3.81
CA SER A 361 -5.06 -16.54 -3.07
C SER A 361 -3.97 -17.07 -3.99
N PHE A 362 -4.35 -17.80 -5.04
CA PHE A 362 -3.40 -18.29 -6.04
C PHE A 362 -2.68 -17.12 -6.76
N VAL A 363 -3.40 -16.08 -7.17
CA VAL A 363 -2.82 -14.90 -7.82
C VAL A 363 -1.81 -14.20 -6.92
N VAL A 364 -2.10 -14.05 -5.62
CA VAL A 364 -1.15 -13.46 -4.66
C VAL A 364 0.10 -14.31 -4.54
N VAL A 365 -0.04 -15.62 -4.32
CA VAL A 365 1.08 -16.56 -4.17
C VAL A 365 1.93 -16.61 -5.44
N ALA A 366 1.31 -16.71 -6.60
CA ALA A 366 2.01 -16.74 -7.89
C ALA A 366 2.75 -15.41 -8.18
N GLY A 367 2.14 -14.26 -7.86
CA GLY A 367 2.76 -12.96 -7.97
C GLY A 367 3.98 -12.79 -7.05
N PHE A 368 3.90 -13.28 -5.83
CA PHE A 368 5.00 -13.28 -4.87
C PHE A 368 6.15 -14.19 -5.32
N LEU A 369 5.84 -15.40 -5.79
CA LEU A 369 6.83 -16.31 -6.36
C LEU A 369 7.52 -15.67 -7.57
N SER A 370 6.74 -15.08 -8.48
CA SER A 370 7.28 -14.35 -9.63
C SER A 370 8.21 -13.21 -9.19
N GLY A 371 7.84 -12.44 -8.16
CA GLY A 371 8.70 -11.40 -7.59
C GLY A 371 10.05 -11.93 -7.12
N MET A 372 10.07 -13.07 -6.45
CA MET A 372 11.31 -13.72 -5.98
C MET A 372 12.17 -14.25 -7.14
N LEU A 373 11.56 -14.93 -8.10
CA LEU A 373 12.28 -15.53 -9.25
C LEU A 373 12.94 -14.48 -10.14
N TYR A 374 12.27 -13.34 -10.33
CA TYR A 374 12.75 -12.26 -11.21
C TYR A 374 13.43 -11.12 -10.47
N ALA A 375 13.61 -11.19 -9.15
CA ALA A 375 14.19 -10.11 -8.33
C ALA A 375 15.58 -9.64 -8.80
N LYS A 376 16.38 -10.52 -9.39
CA LYS A 376 17.74 -10.24 -9.89
C LYS A 376 17.79 -9.94 -11.39
N SER A 377 16.66 -9.82 -12.09
CA SER A 377 16.63 -9.47 -13.51
C SER A 377 16.92 -7.98 -13.73
N ASP A 378 17.36 -7.63 -14.95
CA ASP A 378 17.64 -6.23 -15.31
C ASP A 378 16.39 -5.35 -15.39
N SER A 379 15.21 -5.96 -15.44
CA SER A 379 13.89 -5.32 -15.41
C SER A 379 13.00 -5.91 -14.33
N ALA A 380 13.56 -6.11 -13.13
CA ALA A 380 12.85 -6.76 -12.01
C ALA A 380 11.55 -6.01 -11.65
N VAL A 381 11.59 -4.69 -11.71
CA VAL A 381 10.44 -3.81 -11.45
C VAL A 381 10.15 -2.98 -12.68
N SER A 382 8.89 -2.94 -13.09
CA SER A 382 8.40 -2.00 -14.10
C SER A 382 7.42 -1.02 -13.45
N TRP A 383 7.61 0.27 -13.72
CA TRP A 383 6.71 1.33 -13.28
C TRP A 383 6.52 2.37 -14.39
N ARG A 384 5.28 2.55 -14.81
CA ARG A 384 4.88 3.54 -15.82
C ARG A 384 5.77 3.53 -17.09
N GLY A 385 6.05 2.34 -17.61
CA GLY A 385 6.86 2.14 -18.82
C GLY A 385 8.38 2.14 -18.61
N ARG A 386 8.87 2.42 -17.39
CA ARG A 386 10.31 2.29 -17.06
C ARG A 386 10.58 0.96 -16.36
N GLY A 387 11.62 0.23 -16.83
CA GLY A 387 12.19 -0.92 -16.15
C GLY A 387 13.30 -0.49 -15.20
N TYR A 388 13.39 -1.13 -14.03
CA TYR A 388 14.46 -0.90 -13.05
C TYR A 388 15.17 -2.21 -12.75
N SER A 389 16.51 -2.20 -12.88
CA SER A 389 17.36 -3.23 -12.30
C SER A 389 17.52 -2.98 -10.81
N MET A 390 17.39 -4.04 -10.03
CA MET A 390 17.57 -3.96 -8.57
C MET A 390 18.96 -4.45 -8.14
N LYS A 391 19.87 -4.79 -9.10
CA LYS A 391 21.20 -5.32 -8.80
C LYS A 391 22.06 -4.30 -8.04
N ASP A 392 21.96 -3.02 -8.41
CA ASP A 392 22.77 -1.94 -7.85
C ASP A 392 22.17 -1.35 -6.54
N HIS A 393 20.98 -1.77 -6.17
CA HIS A 393 20.23 -1.23 -5.02
C HIS A 393 20.42 -2.03 -3.73
N MET A 394 21.21 -3.14 -3.76
CA MET A 394 21.35 -4.07 -2.63
C MET A 394 22.05 -3.51 -1.39
N GLN A 395 22.74 -2.36 -1.48
CA GLN A 395 23.54 -1.83 -0.37
C GLN A 395 22.78 -0.90 0.59
N ASN A 396 21.61 -0.36 0.21
CA ASN A 396 20.93 0.69 0.96
C ASN A 396 19.44 0.45 1.25
N SER A 397 18.89 -0.73 0.94
CA SER A 397 17.45 -0.95 1.12
C SER A 397 17.05 -0.97 2.60
N ILE A 398 16.11 -0.10 2.95
CA ILE A 398 15.48 -0.10 4.26
C ILE A 398 14.40 -1.19 4.25
N SER A 399 14.50 -2.19 5.12
CA SER A 399 13.47 -3.21 5.28
C SER A 399 12.16 -2.57 5.72
N VAL A 400 11.16 -2.66 4.87
CA VAL A 400 9.78 -2.25 5.20
C VAL A 400 9.15 -3.23 6.18
#